data_bbdfea0e61028357a4fed68323adde15
#
_entry.id   bbdfea0e61028357a4fed68323adde15
#
_cell.length_a   1.000
_cell.length_b   1.000
_cell.length_c   1.000
_cell.angle_alpha   90.00
_cell.angle_beta   90.00
_cell.angle_gamma   90.00
#
_symmetry.space_group_name_H-M   'P 1'
#
loop_
_entity.id
_entity.type
_entity.pdbx_description
1 polymer ?
#
loop_
_entity_poly.entity_id
_entity_poly.type
_entity_poly.pdbx_seq_one_letter_code
_entity_poly.pdbx_strand_id
1 'polypeptide(L)'
;MDLNKHIEFFNPEKLKDKNIDVNIIGVGAVGSYIALQLAKLGIEKIIIWDFDVVDEHNITNQVYDYEDLNLPKVDALEKHLKRSNPEIKVIKKGKYSAGMPISGIVFLEVDSMKVRQEFVDDNRYNQEIDMVIDGRIGLATGEVHCISWQDERIVEKFEEKVTAFDDSNAAVTVSACGTTLSVSPTVFVTAAEAVKCLINYINDQPNNVYIGFNAFESKMRGLNF
;
A
#
# COMPACT_ATOMS: atom_id res chain seq x y z
N MET A 1 -10.45 -4.05 20.66
CA MET A 1 -9.11 -4.66 20.67
C MET A 1 -8.27 -4.05 21.78
N ASP A 2 -7.40 -4.82 22.50
CA ASP A 2 -6.45 -4.26 23.46
C ASP A 2 -5.21 -3.71 22.74
N LEU A 3 -5.01 -2.38 22.79
CA LEU A 3 -3.94 -1.66 22.10
C LEU A 3 -2.79 -1.23 23.03
N ASN A 4 -2.77 -1.70 24.27
CA ASN A 4 -1.81 -1.25 25.30
C ASN A 4 -0.33 -1.35 24.87
N LYS A 5 0.02 -2.22 23.90
CA LYS A 5 1.40 -2.35 23.43
C LYS A 5 1.89 -1.20 22.56
N HIS A 6 0.99 -0.43 21.96
CA HIS A 6 1.40 0.62 21.02
C HIS A 6 0.58 1.92 21.08
N ILE A 7 -0.48 1.97 21.89
CA ILE A 7 -1.42 3.11 21.94
C ILE A 7 -0.72 4.42 22.29
N GLU A 8 0.30 4.41 23.11
CA GLU A 8 1.09 5.60 23.49
C GLU A 8 1.92 6.12 22.30
N PHE A 9 2.39 5.22 21.42
CA PHE A 9 3.14 5.59 20.24
C PHE A 9 2.25 5.86 19.03
N PHE A 10 1.19 5.07 18.86
CA PHE A 10 0.24 5.17 17.77
C PHE A 10 -1.18 4.97 18.27
N ASN A 11 -2.01 6.00 18.16
CA ASN A 11 -3.44 5.92 18.49
C ASN A 11 -4.29 5.99 17.21
N PRO A 12 -4.94 4.90 16.79
CA PRO A 12 -5.75 4.85 15.57
C PRO A 12 -7.01 5.75 15.66
N GLU A 13 -7.48 6.13 16.85
CA GLU A 13 -8.63 7.04 17.01
C GLU A 13 -8.37 8.40 16.37
N LYS A 14 -7.10 8.83 16.27
CA LYS A 14 -6.75 10.09 15.59
C LYS A 14 -7.20 10.12 14.11
N LEU A 15 -7.26 8.97 13.42
CA LEU A 15 -7.81 8.91 12.06
C LEU A 15 -9.31 9.18 12.05
N LYS A 16 -10.02 8.61 13.03
CA LYS A 16 -11.46 8.80 13.19
C LYS A 16 -11.80 10.24 13.54
N ASP A 17 -11.05 10.83 14.48
CA ASP A 17 -11.24 12.22 14.90
C ASP A 17 -11.04 13.20 13.74
N LYS A 18 -10.09 12.90 12.84
CA LYS A 18 -9.83 13.66 11.61
C LYS A 18 -10.76 13.27 10.45
N ASN A 19 -11.64 12.28 10.61
CA ASN A 19 -12.51 11.70 9.56
C ASN A 19 -11.72 11.27 8.30
N ILE A 20 -10.55 10.68 8.49
CA ILE A 20 -9.66 10.26 7.40
C ILE A 20 -9.97 8.83 6.99
N ASP A 21 -10.30 8.64 5.73
CA ASP A 21 -10.41 7.32 5.11
C ASP A 21 -9.03 6.74 4.80
N VAL A 22 -8.91 5.43 4.93
CA VAL A 22 -7.71 4.69 4.53
C VAL A 22 -8.06 3.76 3.39
N ASN A 23 -7.51 4.04 2.22
CA ASN A 23 -7.71 3.26 1.01
C ASN A 23 -6.46 2.44 0.67
N ILE A 24 -6.64 1.22 0.19
CA ILE A 24 -5.57 0.37 -0.33
C ILE A 24 -5.98 -0.07 -1.73
N ILE A 25 -5.32 0.47 -2.75
CA ILE A 25 -5.54 0.12 -4.16
C ILE A 25 -4.51 -0.95 -4.55
N GLY A 26 -5.01 -2.16 -4.78
CA GLY A 26 -4.20 -3.36 -4.94
C GLY A 26 -3.93 -4.07 -3.61
N VAL A 27 -4.50 -5.26 -3.44
CA VAL A 27 -4.27 -6.09 -2.24
C VAL A 27 -3.47 -7.36 -2.59
N GLY A 28 -2.49 -7.18 -3.45
CA GLY A 28 -1.49 -8.18 -3.79
C GLY A 28 -0.42 -8.35 -2.70
N ALA A 29 0.85 -8.51 -3.11
CA ALA A 29 1.96 -8.80 -2.20
C ALA A 29 2.10 -7.75 -1.08
N VAL A 30 2.31 -6.49 -1.42
CA VAL A 30 2.54 -5.42 -0.43
C VAL A 30 1.23 -5.02 0.24
N GLY A 31 0.16 -4.75 -0.54
CA GLY A 31 -1.09 -4.22 -0.02
C GLY A 31 -1.81 -5.17 0.94
N SER A 32 -1.72 -6.49 0.75
CA SER A 32 -2.33 -7.45 1.69
C SER A 32 -1.65 -7.43 3.07
N TYR A 33 -0.32 -7.27 3.14
CA TYR A 33 0.39 -7.14 4.41
C TYR A 33 0.25 -5.75 5.04
N ILE A 34 0.11 -4.68 4.24
CA ILE A 34 -0.29 -3.37 4.76
C ILE A 34 -1.63 -3.49 5.46
N ALA A 35 -2.66 -4.04 4.81
CA ALA A 35 -3.97 -4.22 5.39
C ALA A 35 -3.93 -5.02 6.70
N LEU A 36 -3.17 -6.12 6.74
CA LEU A 36 -3.01 -6.94 7.93
C LEU A 36 -2.36 -6.15 9.09
N GLN A 37 -1.32 -5.36 8.80
CA GLN A 37 -0.67 -4.51 9.81
C GLN A 37 -1.65 -3.45 10.33
N LEU A 38 -2.42 -2.78 9.45
CA LEU A 38 -3.42 -1.79 9.84
C LEU A 38 -4.50 -2.39 10.75
N ALA A 39 -4.99 -3.59 10.42
CA ALA A 39 -5.94 -4.31 11.27
C ALA A 39 -5.36 -4.60 12.66
N LYS A 40 -4.09 -5.03 12.74
CA LYS A 40 -3.39 -5.28 14.02
C LYS A 40 -3.08 -4.00 14.80
N LEU A 41 -2.92 -2.88 14.13
CA LEU A 41 -2.77 -1.54 14.75
C LEU A 41 -4.11 -0.99 15.27
N GLY A 42 -5.23 -1.68 15.05
CA GLY A 42 -6.53 -1.27 15.55
C GLY A 42 -7.25 -0.27 14.67
N ILE A 43 -6.86 -0.11 13.40
CA ILE A 43 -7.62 0.71 12.44
C ILE A 43 -9.04 0.14 12.34
N GLU A 44 -10.06 0.98 12.55
CA GLU A 44 -11.45 0.55 12.62
C GLU A 44 -12.08 0.38 11.22
N LYS A 45 -11.62 1.13 10.22
CA LYS A 45 -12.19 1.12 8.86
C LYS A 45 -11.09 1.20 7.82
N ILE A 46 -11.16 0.31 6.83
CA ILE A 46 -10.33 0.38 5.62
C ILE A 46 -11.19 0.15 4.38
N ILE A 47 -10.77 0.75 3.27
CA ILE A 47 -11.37 0.58 1.94
C ILE A 47 -10.34 -0.13 1.07
N ILE A 48 -10.67 -1.31 0.57
CA ILE A 48 -9.77 -2.12 -0.24
C ILE A 48 -10.31 -2.27 -1.66
N TRP A 49 -9.40 -2.14 -2.64
CA TRP A 49 -9.71 -2.16 -4.06
C TRP A 49 -8.87 -3.23 -4.74
N ASP A 50 -9.54 -4.26 -5.26
CA ASP A 50 -8.91 -5.29 -6.09
C ASP A 50 -9.99 -6.04 -6.86
N PHE A 51 -9.64 -6.55 -8.03
CA PHE A 51 -10.56 -7.30 -8.89
C PHE A 51 -10.11 -8.74 -9.15
N ASP A 52 -8.92 -9.10 -8.65
CA ASP A 52 -8.35 -10.42 -8.83
C ASP A 52 -8.96 -11.46 -7.90
N VAL A 53 -8.73 -12.71 -8.25
CA VAL A 53 -8.94 -13.88 -7.39
C VAL A 53 -7.61 -14.39 -6.87
N VAL A 54 -7.65 -15.11 -5.76
CA VAL A 54 -6.46 -15.75 -5.18
C VAL A 54 -6.06 -16.94 -6.05
N ASP A 55 -4.80 -16.96 -6.46
CA ASP A 55 -4.18 -18.05 -7.23
C ASP A 55 -3.06 -18.69 -6.41
N GLU A 56 -2.65 -19.90 -6.75
CA GLU A 56 -1.64 -20.69 -6.02
C GLU A 56 -0.31 -19.93 -5.88
N HIS A 57 0.14 -19.21 -6.93
CA HIS A 57 1.36 -18.42 -6.88
C HIS A 57 1.29 -17.22 -5.92
N ASN A 58 0.11 -16.79 -5.51
CA ASN A 58 -0.06 -15.73 -4.53
C ASN A 58 0.27 -16.16 -3.10
N ILE A 59 0.13 -17.47 -2.79
CA ILE A 59 0.32 -18.01 -1.45
C ILE A 59 1.75 -17.77 -0.92
N THR A 60 2.73 -17.70 -1.81
CA THR A 60 4.15 -17.63 -1.45
C THR A 60 4.58 -16.27 -0.89
N ASN A 61 3.87 -15.19 -1.22
CA ASN A 61 4.28 -13.83 -0.89
C ASN A 61 3.15 -12.84 -0.59
N GLN A 62 1.90 -13.33 -0.49
CA GLN A 62 0.73 -12.56 -0.07
C GLN A 62 0.15 -13.16 1.22
N VAL A 63 -0.79 -12.48 1.84
CA VAL A 63 -1.36 -12.89 3.14
C VAL A 63 -2.26 -14.13 3.04
N TYR A 64 -2.62 -14.52 1.85
CA TYR A 64 -3.55 -15.59 1.54
C TYR A 64 -2.97 -16.97 1.82
N ASP A 65 -3.85 -17.95 2.07
CA ASP A 65 -3.52 -19.36 2.25
C ASP A 65 -4.30 -20.26 1.28
N TYR A 66 -4.06 -21.58 1.33
CA TYR A 66 -4.68 -22.54 0.41
C TYR A 66 -6.20 -22.61 0.52
N GLU A 67 -6.80 -22.21 1.65
CA GLU A 67 -8.25 -22.16 1.83
C GLU A 67 -8.90 -21.00 1.08
N ASP A 68 -8.10 -20.03 0.64
CA ASP A 68 -8.56 -18.84 -0.09
C ASP A 68 -8.53 -19.00 -1.61
N LEU A 69 -8.00 -20.11 -2.13
CA LEU A 69 -7.90 -20.33 -3.57
C LEU A 69 -9.24 -20.15 -4.28
N ASN A 70 -9.21 -19.42 -5.40
CA ASN A 70 -10.35 -19.04 -6.23
C ASN A 70 -11.37 -18.09 -5.57
N LEU A 71 -11.11 -17.58 -4.37
CA LEU A 71 -11.92 -16.50 -3.80
C LEU A 71 -11.46 -15.14 -4.34
N PRO A 72 -12.36 -14.16 -4.50
CA PRO A 72 -11.94 -12.78 -4.73
C PRO A 72 -10.96 -12.33 -3.64
N LYS A 73 -9.85 -11.70 -4.02
CA LYS A 73 -8.82 -11.25 -3.05
C LYS A 73 -9.39 -10.38 -1.96
N VAL A 74 -10.34 -9.49 -2.28
CA VAL A 74 -10.99 -8.63 -1.28
C VAL A 74 -11.82 -9.41 -0.25
N ASP A 75 -12.42 -10.54 -0.65
CA ASP A 75 -13.20 -11.40 0.25
C ASP A 75 -12.28 -12.25 1.15
N ALA A 76 -11.23 -12.81 0.57
CA ALA A 76 -10.23 -13.57 1.30
C ALA A 76 -9.52 -12.67 2.33
N LEU A 77 -9.10 -11.48 1.91
CA LEU A 77 -8.43 -10.52 2.80
C LEU A 77 -9.31 -10.13 3.98
N GLU A 78 -10.59 -9.81 3.75
CA GLU A 78 -11.51 -9.48 4.85
C GLU A 78 -11.54 -10.57 5.94
N LYS A 79 -11.51 -11.86 5.57
CA LYS A 79 -11.45 -12.96 6.55
C LYS A 79 -10.18 -12.91 7.40
N HIS A 80 -9.01 -12.68 6.76
CA HIS A 80 -7.74 -12.57 7.47
C HIS A 80 -7.72 -11.38 8.42
N LEU A 81 -8.23 -10.23 7.98
CA LEU A 81 -8.30 -9.02 8.80
C LEU A 81 -9.19 -9.21 10.02
N LYS A 82 -10.37 -9.82 9.84
CA LYS A 82 -11.32 -10.11 10.94
C LYS A 82 -10.81 -11.14 11.94
N ARG A 83 -9.92 -12.05 11.54
CA ARG A 83 -9.22 -12.93 12.49
C ARG A 83 -8.31 -12.15 13.44
N SER A 84 -7.71 -11.05 12.97
CA SER A 84 -6.81 -10.19 13.75
C SER A 84 -7.53 -9.07 14.49
N ASN A 85 -8.57 -8.50 13.88
CA ASN A 85 -9.41 -7.45 14.43
C ASN A 85 -10.89 -7.74 14.07
N PRO A 86 -11.65 -8.42 14.94
CA PRO A 86 -13.04 -8.83 14.63
C PRO A 86 -13.99 -7.66 14.36
N GLU A 87 -13.66 -6.46 14.85
CA GLU A 87 -14.50 -5.25 14.74
C GLU A 87 -14.18 -4.40 13.53
N ILE A 88 -13.09 -4.74 12.77
CA ILE A 88 -12.70 -3.94 11.61
C ILE A 88 -13.80 -3.92 10.55
N LYS A 89 -14.14 -2.73 10.09
CA LYS A 89 -15.04 -2.51 8.95
C LYS A 89 -14.22 -2.49 7.66
N VAL A 90 -14.40 -3.49 6.83
CA VAL A 90 -13.77 -3.58 5.51
C VAL A 90 -14.79 -3.21 4.45
N ILE A 91 -14.50 -2.14 3.70
CA ILE A 91 -15.30 -1.74 2.53
C ILE A 91 -14.60 -2.28 1.30
N LYS A 92 -15.22 -3.26 0.66
CA LYS A 92 -14.68 -3.92 -0.54
C LYS A 92 -15.12 -3.21 -1.79
N LYS A 93 -14.18 -2.92 -2.66
CA LYS A 93 -14.38 -2.35 -3.98
C LYS A 93 -13.76 -3.27 -5.04
N GLY A 94 -14.20 -3.14 -6.28
CA GLY A 94 -13.59 -3.82 -7.40
C GLY A 94 -12.35 -3.08 -7.92
N LYS A 95 -12.15 -3.14 -9.23
CA LYS A 95 -11.06 -2.43 -9.90
C LYS A 95 -11.21 -0.92 -9.70
N TYR A 96 -10.14 -0.26 -9.28
CA TYR A 96 -10.07 1.21 -9.31
C TYR A 96 -10.05 1.69 -10.77
N SER A 97 -10.77 2.75 -11.05
CA SER A 97 -10.80 3.41 -12.36
C SER A 97 -10.91 4.92 -12.19
N ALA A 98 -10.40 5.68 -13.15
CA ALA A 98 -10.50 7.13 -13.17
C ALA A 98 -11.94 7.63 -12.97
N GLY A 99 -12.09 8.74 -12.25
CA GLY A 99 -13.38 9.33 -11.88
C GLY A 99 -14.07 8.68 -10.67
N MET A 100 -13.49 7.63 -10.08
CA MET A 100 -14.03 7.07 -8.84
C MET A 100 -13.64 7.95 -7.64
N PRO A 101 -14.60 8.28 -6.74
CA PRO A 101 -14.31 9.12 -5.59
C PRO A 101 -13.34 8.41 -4.64
N ILE A 102 -12.30 9.14 -4.24
CA ILE A 102 -11.30 8.68 -3.28
C ILE A 102 -10.83 9.86 -2.43
N SER A 103 -10.58 9.62 -1.16
CA SER A 103 -10.19 10.64 -0.18
C SER A 103 -9.30 10.07 0.92
N GLY A 104 -8.69 10.94 1.71
CA GLY A 104 -7.88 10.59 2.87
C GLY A 104 -6.51 10.03 2.48
N ILE A 105 -6.10 8.91 3.07
CA ILE A 105 -4.81 8.29 2.82
C ILE A 105 -4.98 7.14 1.83
N VAL A 106 -4.13 7.13 0.80
CA VAL A 106 -4.16 6.13 -0.28
C VAL A 106 -2.84 5.37 -0.32
N PHE A 107 -2.90 4.07 -0.05
CA PHE A 107 -1.83 3.13 -0.38
C PHE A 107 -2.03 2.68 -1.83
N LEU A 108 -1.08 2.98 -2.71
CA LEU A 108 -1.13 2.69 -4.14
C LEU A 108 -0.22 1.50 -4.46
N GLU A 109 -0.74 0.29 -4.27
CA GLU A 109 0.02 -0.97 -4.27
C GLU A 109 -0.28 -1.83 -5.50
N VAL A 110 -0.42 -1.17 -6.65
CA VAL A 110 -0.66 -1.82 -7.94
C VAL A 110 0.64 -2.28 -8.59
N ASP A 111 0.58 -3.24 -9.49
CA ASP A 111 1.74 -3.77 -10.23
C ASP A 111 2.03 -3.01 -11.53
N SER A 112 1.08 -2.21 -12.05
CA SER A 112 1.18 -1.49 -13.31
C SER A 112 1.51 -0.01 -13.13
N MET A 113 2.56 0.45 -13.80
CA MET A 113 2.89 1.88 -13.88
C MET A 113 1.82 2.68 -14.59
N LYS A 114 1.15 2.07 -15.58
CA LYS A 114 0.03 2.70 -16.27
C LYS A 114 -1.12 3.04 -15.30
N VAL A 115 -1.46 2.13 -14.39
CA VAL A 115 -2.50 2.40 -13.38
C VAL A 115 -2.07 3.51 -12.41
N ARG A 116 -0.77 3.60 -12.08
CA ARG A 116 -0.23 4.70 -11.28
C ARG A 116 -0.35 6.04 -12.02
N GLN A 117 -0.04 6.08 -13.31
CA GLN A 117 -0.21 7.27 -14.14
C GLN A 117 -1.67 7.71 -14.18
N GLU A 118 -2.58 6.77 -14.50
CA GLU A 118 -4.03 7.03 -14.52
C GLU A 118 -4.52 7.56 -13.16
N PHE A 119 -4.01 7.04 -12.04
CA PHE A 119 -4.34 7.53 -10.71
C PHE A 119 -3.85 8.98 -10.50
N VAL A 120 -2.61 9.28 -10.87
CA VAL A 120 -2.03 10.63 -10.72
C VAL A 120 -2.78 11.63 -11.59
N ASP A 121 -3.00 11.30 -12.85
CA ASP A 121 -3.70 12.16 -13.82
C ASP A 121 -5.12 12.52 -13.34
N ASP A 122 -5.84 11.52 -12.80
CA ASP A 122 -7.22 11.68 -12.32
C ASP A 122 -7.30 12.48 -11.01
N ASN A 123 -6.31 12.33 -10.14
CA ASN A 123 -6.36 12.86 -8.78
C ASN A 123 -5.39 14.01 -8.51
N ARG A 124 -4.62 14.49 -9.49
CA ARG A 124 -3.58 15.52 -9.29
C ARG A 124 -4.07 16.72 -8.48
N TYR A 125 -5.31 17.14 -8.70
CA TYR A 125 -5.92 18.30 -8.05
C TYR A 125 -6.97 17.94 -7.01
N ASN A 126 -7.04 16.67 -6.61
CA ASN A 126 -8.00 16.20 -5.61
C ASN A 126 -7.58 16.63 -4.20
N GLN A 127 -8.23 17.68 -3.68
CA GLN A 127 -7.93 18.23 -2.35
C GLN A 127 -8.45 17.34 -1.20
N GLU A 128 -9.21 16.29 -1.49
CA GLU A 128 -9.71 15.36 -0.47
C GLU A 128 -8.69 14.25 -0.14
N ILE A 129 -7.61 14.11 -0.92
CA ILE A 129 -6.50 13.21 -0.62
C ILE A 129 -5.49 13.93 0.25
N ASP A 130 -5.17 13.38 1.40
CA ASP A 130 -4.14 13.89 2.31
C ASP A 130 -2.75 13.43 1.92
N MET A 131 -2.61 12.12 1.66
CA MET A 131 -1.33 11.50 1.36
C MET A 131 -1.50 10.28 0.45
N VAL A 132 -0.55 10.11 -0.47
CA VAL A 132 -0.39 8.90 -1.26
C VAL A 132 0.90 8.20 -0.82
N ILE A 133 0.81 6.90 -0.55
CA ILE A 133 1.93 6.03 -0.21
C ILE A 133 2.01 4.97 -1.30
N ASP A 134 3.06 5.04 -2.13
CA ASP A 134 3.25 4.13 -3.27
C ASP A 134 4.42 3.19 -2.99
N GLY A 135 4.10 1.92 -2.78
CA GLY A 135 5.06 0.84 -2.57
C GLY A 135 5.40 0.14 -3.88
N ARG A 136 6.70 -0.09 -4.10
CA ARG A 136 7.19 -0.81 -5.27
C ARG A 136 8.22 -1.84 -4.85
N ILE A 137 8.17 -3.02 -5.44
CA ILE A 137 9.08 -4.11 -5.15
C ILE A 137 9.74 -4.65 -6.41
N GLY A 138 11.04 -4.91 -6.29
CA GLY A 138 11.76 -5.82 -7.18
C GLY A 138 12.09 -7.11 -6.43
N LEU A 139 13.03 -7.91 -6.95
CA LEU A 139 13.42 -9.16 -6.30
C LEU A 139 14.04 -8.92 -4.90
N ALA A 140 15.04 -8.07 -4.82
CA ALA A 140 15.79 -7.78 -3.59
C ALA A 140 15.62 -6.34 -3.10
N THR A 141 15.10 -5.46 -3.94
CA THR A 141 14.99 -4.02 -3.67
C THR A 141 13.53 -3.62 -3.54
N GLY A 142 13.28 -2.64 -2.70
CA GLY A 142 11.97 -2.01 -2.58
C GLY A 142 12.11 -0.50 -2.49
N GLU A 143 11.03 0.17 -2.83
CA GLU A 143 10.87 1.60 -2.75
C GLU A 143 9.52 1.94 -2.11
N VAL A 144 9.49 2.99 -1.31
CA VAL A 144 8.26 3.61 -0.81
C VAL A 144 8.32 5.10 -1.07
N HIS A 145 7.34 5.60 -1.78
CA HIS A 145 7.14 7.03 -1.99
C HIS A 145 6.03 7.51 -1.06
N CYS A 146 6.32 8.50 -0.25
CA CYS A 146 5.40 9.07 0.72
C CYS A 146 5.10 10.52 0.31
N ILE A 147 3.98 10.74 -0.36
CA ILE A 147 3.64 11.95 -1.06
C ILE A 147 2.56 12.70 -0.27
N SER A 148 2.92 13.85 0.32
CA SER A 148 1.92 14.79 0.82
C SER A 148 1.15 15.35 -0.39
N TRP A 149 -0.12 14.95 -0.52
CA TRP A 149 -0.90 15.29 -1.72
C TRP A 149 -1.31 16.75 -1.77
N GLN A 150 -1.17 17.45 -0.63
CA GLN A 150 -1.43 18.87 -0.53
C GLN A 150 -0.20 19.75 -0.90
N ASP A 151 0.98 19.17 -1.13
CA ASP A 151 2.16 19.88 -1.63
C ASP A 151 2.33 19.66 -3.13
N GLU A 152 1.86 20.63 -3.93
CA GLU A 152 1.88 20.56 -5.40
C GLU A 152 3.28 20.27 -5.96
N ARG A 153 4.37 20.76 -5.33
CA ARG A 153 5.74 20.55 -5.78
C ARG A 153 6.16 19.09 -5.61
N ILE A 154 5.71 18.44 -4.54
CA ILE A 154 6.00 17.03 -4.29
C ILE A 154 5.18 16.16 -5.25
N VAL A 155 3.90 16.50 -5.47
CA VAL A 155 3.04 15.82 -6.43
C VAL A 155 3.59 15.91 -7.85
N GLU A 156 4.05 17.09 -8.29
CA GLU A 156 4.66 17.28 -9.60
C GLU A 156 5.89 16.38 -9.81
N LYS A 157 6.80 16.34 -8.84
CA LYS A 157 7.97 15.46 -8.89
C LYS A 157 7.61 13.98 -8.89
N PHE A 158 6.55 13.60 -8.19
CA PHE A 158 6.05 12.23 -8.20
C PHE A 158 5.46 11.87 -9.57
N GLU A 159 4.67 12.77 -10.16
CA GLU A 159 4.12 12.63 -11.52
C GLU A 159 5.24 12.47 -12.56
N GLU A 160 6.27 13.31 -12.52
CA GLU A 160 7.44 13.18 -13.39
C GLU A 160 8.08 11.79 -13.31
N LYS A 161 8.24 11.25 -12.10
CA LYS A 161 8.80 9.91 -11.88
C LYS A 161 7.89 8.80 -12.41
N VAL A 162 6.60 8.92 -12.21
CA VAL A 162 5.61 7.93 -12.67
C VAL A 162 5.52 7.95 -14.20
N THR A 163 5.56 9.14 -14.81
CA THR A 163 5.49 9.31 -16.27
C THR A 163 6.77 8.91 -16.98
N ALA A 164 7.93 9.14 -16.36
CA ALA A 164 9.22 8.77 -16.94
C ALA A 164 9.49 7.26 -16.97
N PHE A 165 8.70 6.47 -16.23
CA PHE A 165 8.87 5.02 -16.14
C PHE A 165 7.96 4.32 -17.15
N ASP A 166 8.57 3.45 -17.96
CA ASP A 166 7.86 2.59 -18.92
C ASP A 166 8.01 1.13 -18.48
N ASP A 167 6.89 0.45 -18.25
CA ASP A 167 6.85 -0.97 -17.87
C ASP A 167 7.58 -1.86 -18.89
N SER A 168 7.64 -1.45 -20.16
CA SER A 168 8.36 -2.19 -21.22
C SER A 168 9.89 -2.19 -21.03
N ASN A 169 10.44 -1.19 -20.31
CA ASN A 169 11.86 -1.03 -20.04
C ASN A 169 12.26 -1.53 -18.64
N ALA A 170 11.30 -1.96 -17.84
CA ALA A 170 11.59 -2.50 -16.52
C ALA A 170 12.37 -3.82 -16.64
N ALA A 171 13.54 -3.88 -16.00
CA ALA A 171 14.28 -5.13 -15.83
C ALA A 171 13.54 -6.03 -14.82
N VAL A 172 12.38 -6.53 -15.22
CA VAL A 172 11.57 -7.43 -14.38
C VAL A 172 12.22 -8.80 -14.42
N THR A 173 12.64 -9.30 -13.27
CA THR A 173 13.12 -10.67 -13.16
C THR A 173 11.89 -11.58 -13.14
N VAL A 174 11.73 -12.38 -14.20
CA VAL A 174 10.65 -13.36 -14.34
C VAL A 174 11.16 -14.78 -14.12
N SER A 175 10.31 -15.61 -13.59
CA SER A 175 10.55 -17.05 -13.49
C SER A 175 10.51 -17.72 -14.86
N ALA A 176 10.92 -18.98 -14.94
CA ALA A 176 10.84 -19.77 -16.18
C ALA A 176 9.40 -19.92 -16.74
N CYS A 177 8.37 -19.72 -15.92
CA CYS A 177 6.96 -19.72 -16.32
C CYS A 177 6.38 -18.31 -16.55
N GLY A 178 7.23 -17.25 -16.55
CA GLY A 178 6.81 -15.87 -16.85
C GLY A 178 6.23 -15.08 -15.68
N THR A 179 6.24 -15.62 -14.45
CA THR A 179 5.76 -14.92 -13.26
C THR A 179 6.82 -13.94 -12.74
N THR A 180 6.45 -12.70 -12.47
CA THR A 180 7.34 -11.72 -11.83
C THR A 180 7.81 -12.24 -10.48
N LEU A 181 9.14 -12.28 -10.30
CA LEU A 181 9.73 -12.75 -9.05
C LEU A 181 9.71 -11.66 -7.99
N SER A 182 9.20 -12.02 -6.84
CA SER A 182 9.32 -11.25 -5.60
C SER A 182 9.47 -12.20 -4.41
N VAL A 183 10.13 -11.75 -3.37
CA VAL A 183 10.37 -12.58 -2.18
C VAL A 183 9.83 -11.92 -0.92
N SER A 184 9.31 -12.72 -0.02
CA SER A 184 8.64 -12.26 1.20
C SER A 184 9.43 -11.23 2.01
N PRO A 185 10.77 -11.33 2.22
CA PRO A 185 11.51 -10.30 2.96
C PRO A 185 11.40 -8.91 2.34
N THR A 186 11.48 -8.80 1.00
CA THR A 186 11.32 -7.50 0.31
C THR A 186 9.90 -6.96 0.48
N VAL A 187 8.89 -7.83 0.36
CA VAL A 187 7.48 -7.48 0.57
C VAL A 187 7.26 -6.96 1.99
N PHE A 188 7.76 -7.66 3.01
CA PHE A 188 7.56 -7.27 4.41
C PHE A 188 8.20 -5.94 4.75
N VAL A 189 9.43 -5.69 4.26
CA VAL A 189 10.10 -4.40 4.49
C VAL A 189 9.33 -3.27 3.81
N THR A 190 8.87 -3.45 2.56
CA THR A 190 8.07 -2.45 1.85
C THR A 190 6.78 -2.14 2.61
N ALA A 191 6.04 -3.16 3.02
CA ALA A 191 4.79 -2.99 3.76
C ALA A 191 5.02 -2.30 5.12
N ALA A 192 6.09 -2.63 5.82
CA ALA A 192 6.44 -2.01 7.10
C ALA A 192 6.79 -0.53 6.93
N GLU A 193 7.60 -0.19 5.91
CA GLU A 193 7.96 1.19 5.61
C GLU A 193 6.73 2.02 5.17
N ALA A 194 5.84 1.45 4.38
CA ALA A 194 4.59 2.09 3.98
C ALA A 194 3.68 2.38 5.20
N VAL A 195 3.52 1.42 6.09
CA VAL A 195 2.73 1.62 7.34
C VAL A 195 3.40 2.62 8.27
N LYS A 196 4.74 2.65 8.35
CA LYS A 196 5.47 3.67 9.09
C LYS A 196 5.14 5.09 8.57
N CYS A 197 5.00 5.29 7.27
CA CYS A 197 4.61 6.58 6.71
C CYS A 197 3.24 7.05 7.23
N LEU A 198 2.26 6.15 7.31
CA LEU A 198 0.97 6.46 7.93
C LEU A 198 1.11 6.81 9.41
N ILE A 199 1.88 6.05 10.18
CA ILE A 199 2.08 6.28 11.62
C ILE A 199 2.72 7.66 11.83
N ASN A 200 3.74 8.00 11.06
CA ASN A 200 4.38 9.31 11.13
C ASN A 200 3.40 10.44 10.81
N TYR A 201 2.60 10.28 9.74
CA TYR A 201 1.58 11.27 9.38
C TYR A 201 0.58 11.51 10.52
N ILE A 202 0.07 10.43 11.15
CA ILE A 202 -0.88 10.53 12.27
C ILE A 202 -0.26 11.19 13.51
N ASN A 203 1.04 11.00 13.69
CA ASN A 203 1.79 11.56 14.81
C ASN A 203 2.39 12.95 14.52
N ASP A 204 2.03 13.56 13.39
CA ASP A 204 2.57 14.84 12.93
C ASP A 204 4.11 14.83 12.85
N GLN A 205 4.69 13.66 12.52
CA GLN A 205 6.12 13.45 12.30
C GLN A 205 6.46 13.54 10.81
N PRO A 206 7.65 14.05 10.46
CA PRO A 206 8.06 14.13 9.06
C PRO A 206 8.25 12.76 8.44
N ASN A 207 7.90 12.63 7.17
CA ASN A 207 8.22 11.48 6.34
C ASN A 207 9.32 11.84 5.33
N ASN A 208 10.17 10.85 5.01
CA ASN A 208 10.97 10.96 3.79
C ASN A 208 10.04 10.79 2.58
N VAL A 209 10.20 11.64 1.56
CA VAL A 209 9.40 11.57 0.33
C VAL A 209 9.70 10.29 -0.46
N TYR A 210 10.94 9.81 -0.35
CA TYR A 210 11.40 8.57 -0.97
C TYR A 210 12.21 7.75 0.03
N ILE A 211 11.93 6.46 0.10
CA ILE A 211 12.68 5.47 0.87
C ILE A 211 13.03 4.35 -0.10
N GLY A 212 14.31 4.13 -0.33
CA GLY A 212 14.80 3.00 -1.14
C GLY A 212 15.65 2.07 -0.29
N PHE A 213 15.54 0.76 -0.51
CA PHE A 213 16.30 -0.22 0.25
C PHE A 213 16.64 -1.47 -0.57
N ASN A 214 17.67 -2.20 -0.09
CA ASN A 214 17.94 -3.58 -0.49
C ASN A 214 17.75 -4.46 0.74
N ALA A 215 16.77 -5.37 0.70
CA ALA A 215 16.39 -6.21 1.83
C ALA A 215 17.49 -7.21 2.25
N PHE A 216 18.38 -7.60 1.32
CA PHE A 216 19.43 -8.60 1.55
C PHE A 216 20.79 -7.97 1.88
N GLU A 217 20.97 -6.70 1.55
CA GLU A 217 22.21 -5.97 1.91
C GLU A 217 22.06 -5.11 3.17
N SER A 218 20.88 -5.09 3.78
CA SER A 218 20.54 -4.26 4.95
C SER A 218 20.88 -2.77 4.75
N LYS A 219 20.71 -2.28 3.51
CA LYS A 219 20.92 -0.89 3.14
C LYS A 219 19.58 -0.21 2.93
N MET A 220 19.42 0.94 3.58
CA MET A 220 18.23 1.79 3.45
C MET A 220 18.65 3.24 3.28
N ARG A 221 17.98 3.97 2.41
CA ARG A 221 18.18 5.40 2.18
C ARG A 221 16.83 6.11 2.14
N GLY A 222 16.72 7.19 2.91
CA GLY A 222 15.61 8.12 2.82
C GLY A 222 16.07 9.44 2.17
N LEU A 223 15.23 10.02 1.34
CA LEU A 223 15.47 11.30 0.68
C LEU A 223 14.25 12.21 0.85
N ASN A 224 14.53 13.50 1.08
CA ASN A 224 13.53 14.57 0.99
C ASN A 224 13.89 15.43 -0.23
N PHE A 225 12.89 15.95 -0.92
CA PHE A 225 13.09 16.82 -2.09
C PHE A 225 12.93 18.30 -1.69
#